data_5d50f295be42dec6b960338efb3bcec5
#
_entry.id   5d50f295be42dec6b960338efb3bcec5
#
_cell.length_a   1.000
_cell.length_b   1.000
_cell.length_c   1.000
_cell.angle_alpha   90.00
_cell.angle_beta   90.00
_cell.angle_gamma   90.00
#
_symmetry.space_group_name_H-M   'P 1'
#
loop_
_entity.id
_entity.type
_entity.pdbx_description
1 polymer ?
#
loop_
_entity_poly.entity_id
_entity_poly.type
_entity_poly.pdbx_seq_one_letter_code
_entity_poly.pdbx_strand_id
1 'polypeptide(L)'
;MLGYVEDEDFAEHHPVDIETVKVFEEDGGPGPDLADLHFDTTRGLTSKWNQKAFELIRIDFCARNRKDRNFPSRPKRYFVDLIQNRFKRLWNKWKRAQVRVNSDGDVEDDDALELRMVESKVIDLKTSRLTMRRLEVRNVIIDNLATIS
;
A
#
# COMPACT_ATOMS: atom_id res chain seq x y z
N MET A 1 12.76 -6.97 4.76
CA MET A 1 12.32 -6.22 3.55
C MET A 1 11.13 -6.98 3.01
N LEU A 2 10.00 -6.33 2.77
CA LEU A 2 8.90 -6.97 2.05
C LEU A 2 9.48 -7.46 0.73
N GLY A 3 9.42 -8.76 0.47
CA GLY A 3 10.02 -9.40 -0.72
C GLY A 3 9.35 -9.05 -2.05
N TYR A 4 8.45 -8.05 -2.04
CA TYR A 4 7.76 -7.55 -3.21
C TYR A 4 8.66 -6.53 -3.91
N VAL A 5 9.16 -6.90 -5.07
CA VAL A 5 10.00 -6.03 -5.91
C VAL A 5 9.11 -4.97 -6.58
N GLU A 6 7.89 -5.35 -6.95
CA GLU A 6 6.91 -4.48 -7.60
C GLU A 6 5.55 -4.48 -6.86
N ASP A 7 4.73 -3.45 -7.12
CA ASP A 7 3.39 -3.35 -6.50
C ASP A 7 2.44 -4.45 -6.99
N GLU A 8 2.71 -5.03 -8.15
CA GLU A 8 1.96 -6.12 -8.77
C GLU A 8 2.05 -7.41 -7.96
N ASP A 9 3.22 -7.69 -7.38
CA ASP A 9 3.44 -8.89 -6.56
C ASP A 9 2.52 -8.93 -5.34
N PHE A 10 2.04 -7.77 -4.88
CA PHE A 10 1.10 -7.70 -3.76
C PHE A 10 -0.31 -8.19 -4.11
N ALA A 11 -0.65 -8.36 -5.37
CA ALA A 11 -1.92 -8.96 -5.79
C ALA A 11 -2.07 -10.40 -5.28
N GLU A 12 -0.94 -11.11 -5.16
CA GLU A 12 -0.86 -12.49 -4.66
C GLU A 12 -0.64 -12.57 -3.14
N HIS A 13 -0.69 -11.44 -2.44
CA HIS A 13 -0.46 -11.40 -1.01
C HIS A 13 -1.49 -12.26 -0.26
N HIS A 14 -0.99 -13.14 0.60
CA HIS A 14 -1.81 -13.93 1.50
C HIS A 14 -2.10 -13.13 2.77
N PRO A 15 -3.38 -12.83 3.05
CA PRO A 15 -3.74 -12.14 4.28
C PRO A 15 -3.36 -12.93 5.52
N VAL A 16 -3.14 -12.21 6.62
CA VAL A 16 -3.07 -12.86 7.93
C VAL A 16 -4.41 -13.53 8.25
N ASP A 17 -4.33 -14.67 8.92
CA ASP A 17 -5.54 -15.36 9.39
C ASP A 17 -6.33 -14.52 10.41
N ILE A 18 -7.64 -14.51 10.28
CA ILE A 18 -8.56 -13.71 11.10
C ILE A 18 -8.45 -14.09 12.58
N GLU A 19 -8.30 -15.38 12.90
CA GLU A 19 -8.17 -15.83 14.29
C GLU A 19 -6.85 -15.36 14.91
N THR A 20 -5.76 -15.34 14.13
CA THR A 20 -4.47 -14.79 14.58
C THR A 20 -4.61 -13.30 14.92
N VAL A 21 -5.29 -12.52 14.08
CA VAL A 21 -5.54 -11.11 14.35
C VAL A 21 -6.39 -10.91 15.60
N LYS A 22 -7.42 -11.73 15.78
CA LYS A 22 -8.32 -11.69 16.93
C LYS A 22 -7.58 -12.01 18.23
N VAL A 23 -6.79 -13.08 18.25
CA VAL A 23 -5.96 -13.45 19.40
C VAL A 23 -4.98 -12.33 19.77
N PHE A 24 -4.38 -11.67 18.78
CA PHE A 24 -3.52 -10.51 19.02
C PHE A 24 -4.27 -9.33 19.66
N GLU A 25 -5.48 -9.04 19.18
CA GLU A 25 -6.23 -7.85 19.60
C GLU A 25 -6.95 -8.02 20.94
N GLU A 26 -7.44 -9.23 21.24
CA GLU A 26 -8.25 -9.55 22.43
C GLU A 26 -7.42 -10.15 23.55
N ASP A 27 -6.51 -11.06 23.23
CA ASP A 27 -5.76 -11.85 24.22
C ASP A 27 -4.29 -11.42 24.36
N GLY A 28 -3.85 -10.42 23.60
CA GLY A 28 -2.45 -9.99 23.63
C GLY A 28 -1.48 -11.03 23.05
N GLY A 29 -1.96 -11.84 22.13
CA GLY A 29 -1.15 -12.85 21.45
C GLY A 29 -0.02 -12.26 20.59
N PRO A 30 0.76 -13.12 19.89
CA PRO A 30 1.86 -12.68 19.07
C PRO A 30 1.39 -11.72 17.97
N GLY A 31 2.10 -10.60 17.82
CA GLY A 31 1.81 -9.61 16.78
C GLY A 31 2.50 -9.89 15.44
N PRO A 32 2.39 -8.98 14.47
CA PRO A 32 3.03 -9.14 13.17
C PRO A 32 4.54 -9.27 13.28
N ASP A 33 5.12 -10.15 12.46
CA ASP A 33 6.56 -10.34 12.31
C ASP A 33 7.04 -9.67 11.01
N LEU A 34 8.17 -8.95 11.07
CA LEU A 34 8.79 -8.34 9.89
C LEU A 34 9.45 -9.35 8.95
N ALA A 35 9.83 -10.52 9.46
CA ALA A 35 10.43 -11.57 8.65
C ALA A 35 9.39 -12.29 7.78
N ASP A 36 8.16 -12.38 8.28
CA ASP A 36 7.02 -13.01 7.59
C ASP A 36 5.77 -12.12 7.76
N LEU A 37 5.78 -11.01 7.01
CA LEU A 37 4.80 -9.95 7.21
C LEU A 37 3.53 -10.16 6.38
N HIS A 38 2.47 -10.53 7.06
CA HIS A 38 1.11 -10.60 6.54
C HIS A 38 0.25 -9.46 7.06
N PHE A 39 -0.58 -8.88 6.17
CA PHE A 39 -1.49 -7.80 6.54
C PHE A 39 -2.93 -8.30 6.71
N ASP A 40 -3.65 -7.65 7.63
CA ASP A 40 -5.11 -7.78 7.72
C ASP A 40 -5.75 -6.98 6.57
N THR A 41 -6.13 -7.68 5.51
CA THR A 41 -6.78 -7.07 4.34
C THR A 41 -8.27 -6.83 4.55
N THR A 42 -8.86 -7.37 5.61
CA THR A 42 -10.30 -7.22 5.91
C THR A 42 -10.61 -5.81 6.42
N ARG A 43 -9.86 -5.33 7.40
CA ARG A 43 -10.08 -4.03 8.05
C ARG A 43 -9.11 -2.93 7.58
N GLY A 44 -8.10 -3.29 6.81
CA GLY A 44 -7.18 -2.36 6.19
C GLY A 44 -6.47 -1.43 7.18
N LEU A 45 -6.55 -0.11 6.98
CA LEU A 45 -5.84 0.87 7.82
C LEU A 45 -6.34 0.93 9.27
N THR A 46 -7.57 0.50 9.55
CA THR A 46 -8.17 0.57 10.90
C THR A 46 -7.77 -0.60 11.79
N SER A 47 -7.22 -1.67 11.23
CA SER A 47 -6.75 -2.85 11.95
C SER A 47 -5.61 -2.49 12.92
N LYS A 48 -5.74 -2.90 14.18
CA LYS A 48 -4.65 -2.77 15.17
C LYS A 48 -3.42 -3.60 14.77
N TRP A 49 -3.65 -4.74 14.13
CA TRP A 49 -2.60 -5.57 13.54
C TRP A 49 -1.77 -4.76 12.53
N ASN A 50 -2.42 -4.15 11.55
CA ASN A 50 -1.74 -3.35 10.54
C ASN A 50 -1.06 -2.11 11.12
N GLN A 51 -1.67 -1.45 12.10
CA GLN A 51 -1.04 -0.34 12.81
C GLN A 51 0.25 -0.76 13.50
N LYS A 52 0.27 -1.96 14.11
CA LYS A 52 1.48 -2.54 14.72
C LYS A 52 2.52 -2.88 13.66
N ALA A 53 2.11 -3.47 12.54
CA ALA A 53 2.97 -3.73 11.39
C ALA A 53 3.63 -2.44 10.86
N PHE A 54 2.87 -1.36 10.69
CA PHE A 54 3.40 -0.07 10.25
C PHE A 54 4.42 0.51 11.24
N GLU A 55 4.17 0.35 12.53
CA GLU A 55 5.13 0.77 13.55
C GLU A 55 6.44 0.00 13.44
N LEU A 56 6.39 -1.32 13.29
CA LEU A 56 7.57 -2.17 13.13
C LEU A 56 8.36 -1.81 11.87
N ILE A 57 7.68 -1.65 10.73
CA ILE A 57 8.29 -1.21 9.46
C ILE A 57 9.00 0.14 9.65
N ARG A 58 8.34 1.10 10.31
CA ARG A 58 8.92 2.40 10.58
C ARG A 58 10.19 2.31 11.44
N ILE A 59 10.15 1.50 12.51
CA ILE A 59 11.29 1.32 13.42
C ILE A 59 12.47 0.73 12.65
N ASP A 60 12.25 -0.34 11.89
CA ASP A 60 13.26 -1.00 11.08
C ASP A 60 13.84 -0.05 10.03
N PHE A 61 12.98 0.67 9.29
CA PHE A 61 13.42 1.66 8.30
C PHE A 61 14.29 2.75 8.94
N CYS A 62 13.85 3.31 10.07
CA CYS A 62 14.61 4.35 10.76
C CYS A 62 15.94 3.82 11.31
N ALA A 63 16.00 2.56 11.77
CA ALA A 63 17.23 1.94 12.25
C ALA A 63 18.25 1.76 11.10
N ARG A 64 17.79 1.26 9.95
CA ARG A 64 18.63 1.14 8.73
C ARG A 64 19.10 2.49 8.23
N ASN A 65 18.20 3.47 8.14
CA ASN A 65 18.56 4.81 7.68
C ASN A 65 19.60 5.50 8.58
N ARG A 66 19.57 5.27 9.90
CA ARG A 66 20.62 5.79 10.82
C ARG A 66 21.97 5.20 10.51
N LYS A 67 22.03 3.93 10.09
CA LYS A 67 23.27 3.26 9.72
C LYS A 67 23.80 3.76 8.38
N ASP A 68 22.93 3.83 7.39
CA ASP A 68 23.31 4.06 5.99
C ASP A 68 23.29 5.55 5.60
N ARG A 69 22.64 6.42 6.40
CA ARG A 69 22.49 7.88 6.19
C ARG A 69 21.99 8.28 4.81
N ASN A 70 21.17 7.41 4.19
CA ASN A 70 20.67 7.61 2.82
C ASN A 70 19.60 8.69 2.70
N PHE A 71 18.89 8.99 3.80
CA PHE A 71 17.80 9.95 3.78
C PHE A 71 17.91 10.95 4.95
N PRO A 72 17.49 12.20 4.76
CA PRO A 72 17.47 13.19 5.82
C PRO A 72 16.50 12.77 6.94
N SER A 73 16.80 13.17 8.16
CA SER A 73 15.92 12.96 9.31
C SER A 73 14.58 13.65 9.06
N ARG A 74 13.48 12.93 9.31
CA ARG A 74 12.12 13.43 9.17
C ARG A 74 11.30 13.09 10.42
N PRO A 75 10.23 13.88 10.72
CA PRO A 75 9.34 13.59 11.82
C PRO A 75 8.70 12.20 11.70
N LYS A 76 8.38 11.57 12.84
CA LYS A 76 7.71 10.26 12.90
C LYS A 76 6.47 10.20 11.99
N ARG A 77 5.64 11.25 12.02
CA ARG A 77 4.41 11.36 11.23
C ARG A 77 4.66 11.21 9.74
N TYR A 78 5.73 11.79 9.21
CA TYR A 78 6.09 11.67 7.80
C TYR A 78 6.24 10.21 7.36
N PHE A 79 6.95 9.40 8.16
CA PHE A 79 7.14 7.99 7.84
C PHE A 79 5.86 7.18 7.98
N VAL A 80 5.04 7.49 8.98
CA VAL A 80 3.73 6.83 9.16
C VAL A 80 2.84 7.11 7.95
N ASP A 81 2.72 8.35 7.53
CA ASP A 81 1.92 8.76 6.38
C ASP A 81 2.43 8.08 5.08
N LEU A 82 3.75 8.00 4.91
CA LEU A 82 4.36 7.34 3.76
C LEU A 82 4.02 5.85 3.70
N ILE A 83 4.17 5.13 4.82
CA ILE A 83 3.88 3.70 4.93
C ILE A 83 2.40 3.43 4.70
N GLN A 84 1.51 4.21 5.34
CA GLN A 84 0.07 4.07 5.19
C GLN A 84 -0.40 4.35 3.76
N ASN A 85 0.16 5.38 3.10
CA ASN A 85 -0.15 5.70 1.71
C ASN A 85 0.34 4.59 0.76
N ARG A 86 1.51 4.01 1.02
CA ARG A 86 2.00 2.85 0.27
C ARG A 86 1.08 1.66 0.46
N PHE A 87 0.77 1.29 1.71
CA PHE A 87 -0.14 0.21 2.02
C PHE A 87 -1.51 0.39 1.37
N LYS A 88 -2.10 1.60 1.44
CA LYS A 88 -3.40 1.88 0.81
C LYS A 88 -3.40 1.58 -0.69
N ARG A 89 -2.31 1.92 -1.39
CA ARG A 89 -2.17 1.60 -2.82
C ARG A 89 -2.08 0.09 -3.05
N LEU A 90 -1.26 -0.60 -2.28
CA LEU A 90 -1.09 -2.06 -2.35
C LEU A 90 -2.41 -2.78 -2.04
N TRP A 91 -3.09 -2.38 -0.98
CA TRP A 91 -4.37 -2.93 -0.59
C TRP A 91 -5.46 -2.73 -1.65
N ASN A 92 -5.50 -1.58 -2.32
CA ASN A 92 -6.42 -1.36 -3.43
C ASN A 92 -6.10 -2.27 -4.63
N LYS A 93 -4.82 -2.53 -4.93
CA LYS A 93 -4.42 -3.49 -5.96
C LYS A 93 -4.84 -4.91 -5.58
N TRP A 94 -4.56 -5.32 -4.37
CA TRP A 94 -4.98 -6.62 -3.86
C TRP A 94 -6.51 -6.81 -3.98
N LYS A 95 -7.31 -5.84 -3.53
CA LYS A 95 -8.77 -5.90 -3.66
C LYS A 95 -9.25 -6.03 -5.11
N ARG A 96 -8.56 -5.41 -6.04
CA ARG A 96 -8.90 -5.50 -7.47
C ARG A 96 -8.56 -6.88 -8.04
N ALA A 97 -7.55 -7.54 -7.51
CA ALA A 97 -7.13 -8.88 -7.92
C ALA A 97 -8.00 -10.00 -7.34
N GLN A 98 -8.83 -9.71 -6.32
CA GLN A 98 -9.73 -10.71 -5.76
C GLN A 98 -10.88 -11.02 -6.73
N VAL A 99 -11.19 -12.30 -6.87
CA VAL A 99 -12.37 -12.79 -7.60
C VAL A 99 -13.65 -12.17 -7.02
N ARG A 100 -14.56 -11.77 -7.88
CA ARG A 100 -15.83 -11.16 -7.49
C ARG A 100 -16.97 -12.18 -7.60
N VAL A 101 -17.94 -12.01 -6.72
CA VAL A 101 -19.22 -12.70 -6.81
C VAL A 101 -20.26 -11.65 -7.19
N ASN A 102 -21.04 -11.92 -8.23
CA ASN A 102 -22.10 -11.01 -8.69
C ASN A 102 -23.33 -11.07 -7.76
N SER A 103 -24.33 -10.23 -8.04
CA SER A 103 -25.60 -10.20 -7.27
C SER A 103 -26.39 -11.50 -7.32
N ASP A 104 -26.17 -12.32 -8.31
CA ASP A 104 -26.87 -13.59 -8.55
C ASP A 104 -26.14 -14.79 -7.93
N GLY A 105 -24.97 -14.51 -7.31
CA GLY A 105 -24.14 -15.51 -6.65
C GLY A 105 -23.12 -16.20 -7.57
N ASP A 106 -23.04 -15.81 -8.85
CA ASP A 106 -22.06 -16.38 -9.76
C ASP A 106 -20.68 -15.81 -9.50
N VAL A 107 -19.69 -16.67 -9.53
CA VAL A 107 -18.28 -16.34 -9.35
C VAL A 107 -17.69 -15.88 -10.69
N GLU A 108 -16.96 -14.76 -10.68
CA GLU A 108 -16.20 -14.25 -11.83
C GLU A 108 -15.24 -15.33 -12.33
N ASP A 109 -15.26 -15.62 -13.62
CA ASP A 109 -14.34 -16.55 -14.25
C ASP A 109 -12.95 -15.90 -14.47
N ASP A 110 -11.96 -16.73 -14.79
CA ASP A 110 -10.56 -16.28 -14.95
C ASP A 110 -10.41 -15.28 -16.10
N ASP A 111 -11.15 -15.45 -17.21
CA ASP A 111 -11.09 -14.57 -18.37
C ASP A 111 -11.66 -13.17 -18.03
N ALA A 112 -12.77 -13.12 -17.29
CA ALA A 112 -13.38 -11.88 -16.82
C ALA A 112 -12.48 -11.16 -15.81
N LEU A 113 -11.84 -11.91 -14.91
CA LEU A 113 -10.85 -11.38 -13.96
C LEU A 113 -9.67 -10.76 -14.70
N GLU A 114 -9.10 -11.47 -15.68
CA GLU A 114 -7.96 -10.99 -16.46
C GLU A 114 -8.32 -9.72 -17.24
N LEU A 115 -9.46 -9.70 -17.92
CA LEU A 115 -9.95 -8.52 -18.65
C LEU A 115 -10.08 -7.31 -17.71
N ARG A 116 -10.69 -7.48 -16.53
CA ARG A 116 -10.85 -6.43 -15.53
C ARG A 116 -9.50 -5.92 -15.00
N MET A 117 -8.51 -6.81 -14.82
CA MET A 117 -7.17 -6.43 -14.41
C MET A 117 -6.46 -5.60 -15.48
N VAL A 118 -6.59 -5.96 -16.76
CA VAL A 118 -6.05 -5.20 -17.90
C VAL A 118 -6.69 -3.82 -17.98
N GLU A 119 -8.01 -3.73 -17.89
CA GLU A 119 -8.74 -2.44 -17.88
C GLU A 119 -8.29 -1.55 -16.71
N SER A 120 -8.14 -2.12 -15.53
CA SER A 120 -7.65 -1.40 -14.36
C SER A 120 -6.25 -0.83 -14.57
N LYS A 121 -5.32 -1.60 -15.17
CA LYS A 121 -3.97 -1.11 -15.54
C LYS A 121 -4.03 0.06 -16.52
N VAL A 122 -4.89 -0.01 -17.51
CA VAL A 122 -5.07 1.09 -18.50
C VAL A 122 -5.57 2.36 -17.82
N ILE A 123 -6.53 2.24 -16.88
CA ILE A 123 -7.05 3.38 -16.11
C ILE A 123 -5.96 3.97 -15.23
N ASP A 124 -5.17 3.15 -14.53
CA ASP A 124 -4.08 3.60 -13.67
C ASP A 124 -3.00 4.33 -14.47
N LEU A 125 -2.65 3.84 -15.67
CA LEU A 125 -1.70 4.51 -16.58
C LEU A 125 -2.23 5.86 -17.07
N LYS A 126 -3.50 5.94 -17.46
CA LYS A 126 -4.13 7.21 -17.85
C LYS A 126 -4.13 8.22 -16.70
N THR A 127 -4.48 7.78 -15.51
CA THR A 127 -4.51 8.62 -14.29
C THR A 127 -3.12 9.12 -13.93
N SER A 128 -2.10 8.26 -14.00
CA SER A 128 -0.71 8.63 -13.76
C SER A 128 -0.22 9.68 -14.76
N ARG A 129 -0.51 9.51 -16.06
CA ARG A 129 -0.15 10.49 -17.09
C ARG A 129 -0.81 11.85 -16.86
N LEU A 130 -2.10 11.86 -16.48
CA LEU A 130 -2.81 13.09 -16.15
C LEU A 130 -2.22 13.79 -14.93
N THR A 131 -1.85 13.02 -13.91
CA THR A 131 -1.22 13.55 -12.69
C THR A 131 0.16 14.16 -13.02
N MET A 132 0.99 13.48 -13.82
CA MET A 132 2.28 14.01 -14.24
C MET A 132 2.13 15.30 -15.02
N ARG A 133 1.21 15.37 -16.00
CA ARG A 133 0.93 16.61 -16.74
C ARG A 133 0.50 17.77 -15.83
N ARG A 134 -0.35 17.49 -14.82
CA ARG A 134 -0.77 18.53 -13.84
C ARG A 134 0.41 19.04 -13.01
N LEU A 135 1.33 18.15 -12.61
CA LEU A 135 2.54 18.53 -11.87
C LEU A 135 3.47 19.37 -12.75
N GLU A 136 3.66 19.01 -14.02
CA GLU A 136 4.46 19.78 -14.98
C GLU A 136 3.90 21.19 -15.17
N VAL A 137 2.60 21.31 -15.43
CA VAL A 137 1.94 22.62 -15.54
C VAL A 137 2.09 23.45 -14.27
N ARG A 138 1.91 22.83 -13.09
CA ARG A 138 2.10 23.52 -11.81
C ARG A 138 3.54 24.02 -11.63
N ASN A 139 4.54 23.22 -11.98
CA ASN A 139 5.94 23.60 -11.86
C ASN A 139 6.26 24.77 -12.81
N VAL A 140 5.79 24.73 -14.06
CA VAL A 140 5.95 25.83 -15.01
C VAL A 140 5.32 27.13 -14.50
N ILE A 141 4.15 27.06 -13.86
CA ILE A 141 3.51 28.24 -13.27
C ILE A 141 4.35 28.80 -12.11
N ILE A 142 4.86 27.93 -11.22
CA ILE A 142 5.69 28.34 -10.09
C ILE A 142 6.99 29.01 -10.59
N ASP A 143 7.66 28.41 -11.57
CA ASP A 143 8.90 28.92 -12.13
C ASP A 143 8.69 30.29 -12.81
N ASN A 144 7.59 30.46 -13.54
CA ASN A 144 7.24 31.75 -14.16
C ASN A 144 6.92 32.83 -13.13
N LEU A 145 6.26 32.48 -12.01
CA LEU A 145 6.00 33.45 -10.93
C LEU A 145 7.29 33.85 -10.19
N ALA A 146 8.24 32.93 -10.04
CA ALA A 146 9.53 33.18 -9.40
C ALA A 146 10.43 34.10 -10.24
N THR A 147 10.24 34.16 -11.58
CA THR A 147 11.01 35.01 -12.51
C THR A 147 10.46 36.45 -12.60
N ILE A 148 9.26 36.71 -12.11
CA ILE A 148 8.60 38.05 -12.13
C ILE A 148 8.83 38.83 -10.82
N SER A 149 9.41 38.20 -9.80
CA SER A 149 9.70 38.81 -8.50
C SER A 149 11.15 39.26 -8.40
#